data_8f7a4b04b56c952eb5a217edd9687283
#
_entry.id   8f7a4b04b56c952eb5a217edd9687283
#
_cell.length_a   1.000
_cell.length_b   1.000
_cell.length_c   1.000
_cell.angle_alpha   90.00
_cell.angle_beta   90.00
_cell.angle_gamma   90.00
#
_symmetry.space_group_name_H-M   'P 1'
#
loop_
_entity.id
_entity.type
_entity.pdbx_description
1 polymer ?
#
loop_
_entity_poly.entity_id
_entity_poly.type
_entity_poly.pdbx_seq_one_letter_code
_entity_poly.pdbx_strand_id
1 'polypeptide(L)'
;MISSLKIKLNCSQSFLEELECAFGLAGVIAAGVYYALCMVGAAEQKGKRAVELGGGSLTREQVKSHYRKYAAFFDKPKQIESPGNVPKLVDTFYNLVTDIYEWGWGQSFHFSPAVAGKSNREETRLHEEKVADLLKLKPGQRVLDVGCGVGGPMRAIAAYSQSHITGITINDYQVARARSHNKKAHLDHLCEVVCGNFMTMPFEDNSFDGAYSIEATCHAPVLQDVYAEVFRVLKPGSLYVTYEWVTTPQFRADNAEHVEIIHGIEHGDALPGLRSYKEVGEIAKAAGFQVLEDRDLALPPAHPWWKRLKMGRLSYYRNHLVIALLSFLGIAPQGVVDVHEMLFKTALHLTRGGETGIFSPMHLLVCRKP
;
A
#
# COMPACT_ATOMS: atom_id res chain seq x y z
N MET A 1 29.83 -20.51 -62.37
CA MET A 1 29.55 -21.33 -61.15
C MET A 1 29.58 -20.52 -59.85
N ILE A 2 30.43 -19.50 -59.69
CA ILE A 2 30.56 -18.71 -58.43
C ILE A 2 29.40 -17.71 -58.22
N SER A 3 28.79 -17.15 -59.29
CA SER A 3 27.69 -16.17 -59.17
C SER A 3 26.35 -16.81 -58.75
N SER A 4 26.12 -18.07 -59.10
CA SER A 4 24.86 -18.78 -58.73
C SER A 4 24.88 -19.28 -57.28
N LEU A 5 26.07 -19.48 -56.69
CA LEU A 5 26.22 -19.83 -55.26
C LEU A 5 25.97 -18.63 -54.34
N LYS A 6 26.42 -17.41 -54.76
CA LYS A 6 26.15 -16.18 -53.98
C LYS A 6 24.66 -15.81 -53.91
N ILE A 7 23.90 -16.02 -54.99
CA ILE A 7 22.46 -15.74 -55.01
C ILE A 7 21.70 -16.72 -54.12
N LYS A 8 22.11 -18.01 -54.07
CA LYS A 8 21.49 -19.01 -53.15
C LYS A 8 21.80 -18.72 -51.67
N LEU A 9 22.99 -18.24 -51.36
CA LEU A 9 23.37 -17.89 -49.99
C LEU A 9 22.60 -16.65 -49.50
N ASN A 10 22.43 -15.61 -50.35
CA ASN A 10 21.66 -14.40 -49.97
C ASN A 10 20.15 -14.71 -49.80
N CYS A 11 19.58 -15.61 -50.59
CA CYS A 11 18.19 -16.01 -50.46
C CYS A 11 17.94 -16.81 -49.16
N SER A 12 18.93 -17.62 -48.72
CA SER A 12 18.83 -18.36 -47.47
C SER A 12 19.01 -17.47 -46.24
N GLN A 13 19.82 -16.42 -46.32
CA GLN A 13 20.07 -15.50 -45.25
C GLN A 13 18.84 -14.57 -44.99
N SER A 14 18.22 -14.04 -46.05
CA SER A 14 16.96 -13.28 -45.91
C SER A 14 15.82 -14.16 -45.36
N PHE A 15 15.74 -15.42 -45.74
CA PHE A 15 14.74 -16.34 -45.19
C PHE A 15 14.97 -16.63 -43.71
N LEU A 16 16.25 -16.76 -43.27
CA LEU A 16 16.58 -16.92 -41.86
C LEU A 16 16.27 -15.66 -41.04
N GLU A 17 16.57 -14.49 -41.57
CA GLU A 17 16.19 -13.18 -40.92
C GLU A 17 14.70 -13.00 -40.84
N GLU A 18 13.92 -13.37 -41.85
CA GLU A 18 12.44 -13.37 -41.80
C GLU A 18 11.90 -14.38 -40.79
N LEU A 19 12.52 -15.56 -40.67
CA LEU A 19 12.17 -16.59 -39.68
C LEU A 19 12.49 -16.12 -38.27
N GLU A 20 13.64 -15.53 -38.01
CA GLU A 20 14.01 -14.96 -36.71
C GLU A 20 13.11 -13.82 -36.32
N CYS A 21 12.73 -12.95 -37.27
CA CYS A 21 11.74 -11.88 -37.02
C CYS A 21 10.35 -12.46 -36.71
N ALA A 22 9.92 -13.50 -37.43
CA ALA A 22 8.64 -14.16 -37.19
C ALA A 22 8.61 -14.91 -35.84
N PHE A 23 9.69 -15.60 -35.47
CA PHE A 23 9.82 -16.24 -34.16
C PHE A 23 9.93 -15.21 -33.04
N GLY A 24 10.64 -14.10 -33.26
CA GLY A 24 10.70 -12.98 -32.32
C GLY A 24 9.32 -12.34 -32.08
N LEU A 25 8.56 -12.10 -33.16
CA LEU A 25 7.20 -11.55 -33.09
C LEU A 25 6.23 -12.53 -32.42
N ALA A 26 6.29 -13.82 -32.78
CA ALA A 26 5.48 -14.86 -32.16
C ALA A 26 5.79 -15.01 -30.66
N GLY A 27 7.08 -14.92 -30.27
CA GLY A 27 7.52 -14.92 -28.89
C GLY A 27 6.99 -13.72 -28.11
N VAL A 28 7.02 -12.53 -28.68
CA VAL A 28 6.45 -11.31 -28.08
C VAL A 28 4.94 -11.40 -27.93
N ILE A 29 4.23 -11.92 -28.95
CA ILE A 29 2.77 -12.13 -28.89
C ILE A 29 2.44 -13.18 -27.83
N ALA A 30 3.15 -14.31 -27.79
CA ALA A 30 2.93 -15.35 -26.79
C ALA A 30 3.21 -14.86 -25.37
N ALA A 31 4.28 -14.07 -25.15
CA ALA A 31 4.58 -13.43 -23.88
C ALA A 31 3.50 -12.40 -23.49
N GLY A 32 3.00 -11.63 -24.46
CA GLY A 32 1.91 -10.67 -24.25
C GLY A 32 0.60 -11.38 -23.89
N VAL A 33 0.25 -12.45 -24.59
CA VAL A 33 -0.94 -13.27 -24.29
C VAL A 33 -0.80 -13.95 -22.94
N TYR A 34 0.35 -14.54 -22.65
CA TYR A 34 0.64 -15.14 -21.34
C TYR A 34 0.53 -14.10 -20.21
N TYR A 35 1.11 -12.94 -20.41
CA TYR A 35 1.02 -11.83 -19.45
C TYR A 35 -0.44 -11.38 -19.27
N ALA A 36 -1.18 -11.21 -20.35
CA ALA A 36 -2.60 -10.85 -20.31
C ALA A 36 -3.42 -11.90 -19.56
N LEU A 37 -3.20 -13.20 -19.86
CA LEU A 37 -3.88 -14.30 -19.16
C LEU A 37 -3.52 -14.37 -17.67
N CYS A 38 -2.30 -14.00 -17.30
CA CYS A 38 -1.88 -13.90 -15.90
C CYS A 38 -2.48 -12.70 -15.18
N MET A 39 -2.86 -11.63 -15.92
CA MET A 39 -3.38 -10.38 -15.38
C MET A 39 -4.91 -10.30 -15.35
N VAL A 40 -5.62 -11.19 -16.09
CA VAL A 40 -7.07 -11.17 -16.20
C VAL A 40 -7.71 -12.27 -15.37
N GLY A 41 -8.66 -11.89 -14.53
CA GLY A 41 -9.50 -12.78 -13.72
C GLY A 41 -9.33 -12.58 -12.22
N ALA A 42 -10.26 -13.14 -11.45
CA ALA A 42 -10.24 -13.01 -9.99
C ALA A 42 -8.94 -13.54 -9.40
N ALA A 43 -8.32 -12.77 -8.54
CA ALA A 43 -7.05 -13.10 -7.88
C ALA A 43 -7.11 -14.44 -7.13
N GLU A 44 -8.30 -14.81 -6.65
CA GLU A 44 -8.57 -16.08 -5.95
C GLU A 44 -8.57 -17.30 -6.88
N GLN A 45 -8.90 -17.13 -8.14
CA GLN A 45 -9.03 -18.22 -9.11
C GLN A 45 -7.72 -18.55 -9.82
N LYS A 46 -6.78 -17.60 -9.91
CA LYS A 46 -5.54 -17.72 -10.69
C LYS A 46 -4.27 -17.83 -9.87
N GLY A 47 -4.38 -17.95 -8.55
CA GLY A 47 -3.22 -18.11 -7.65
C GLY A 47 -2.59 -16.78 -7.22
N LYS A 48 -1.39 -16.86 -6.62
CA LYS A 48 -0.76 -15.76 -5.88
C LYS A 48 -0.41 -14.49 -6.69
N ARG A 49 -0.57 -14.49 -8.01
CA ARG A 49 -0.19 -13.37 -8.90
C ARG A 49 -1.32 -12.88 -9.79
N ALA A 50 -2.53 -13.40 -9.61
CA ALA A 50 -3.64 -12.96 -10.42
C ALA A 50 -4.24 -11.68 -9.86
N VAL A 51 -4.39 -10.68 -10.72
CA VAL A 51 -5.02 -9.39 -10.42
C VAL A 51 -6.38 -9.36 -11.11
N GLU A 52 -7.39 -8.95 -10.38
CA GLU A 52 -8.64 -8.53 -10.95
C GLU A 52 -8.46 -7.12 -11.54
N LEU A 53 -8.23 -7.02 -12.84
CA LEU A 53 -8.07 -5.73 -13.51
C LEU A 53 -9.32 -4.83 -13.42
N GLY A 54 -10.42 -5.39 -12.93
CA GLY A 54 -11.65 -4.67 -12.62
C GLY A 54 -11.62 -3.86 -11.34
N GLY A 55 -10.51 -3.91 -10.54
CA GLY A 55 -10.42 -3.23 -9.24
C GLY A 55 -11.09 -4.01 -8.11
N GLY A 56 -11.20 -5.33 -8.23
CA GLY A 56 -11.65 -6.28 -7.21
C GLY A 56 -13.09 -6.15 -6.77
N SER A 57 -13.42 -5.14 -5.99
CA SER A 57 -14.78 -4.83 -5.53
C SER A 57 -15.63 -4.14 -6.59
N LEU A 58 -15.03 -3.65 -7.69
CA LEU A 58 -15.70 -2.89 -8.73
C LEU A 58 -15.95 -3.74 -9.97
N THR A 59 -17.13 -3.58 -10.60
CA THR A 59 -17.32 -4.10 -11.94
C THR A 59 -16.49 -3.32 -12.96
N ARG A 60 -16.23 -3.92 -14.11
CA ARG A 60 -15.42 -3.29 -15.19
C ARG A 60 -15.95 -1.92 -15.61
N GLU A 61 -17.27 -1.76 -15.62
CA GLU A 61 -17.96 -0.53 -15.99
C GLU A 61 -17.83 0.56 -14.92
N GLN A 62 -17.60 0.17 -13.68
CA GLN A 62 -17.54 1.08 -12.54
C GLN A 62 -16.15 1.72 -12.37
N VAL A 63 -15.05 1.08 -12.82
CA VAL A 63 -13.67 1.56 -12.58
C VAL A 63 -13.50 3.02 -13.00
N LYS A 64 -13.91 3.38 -14.23
CA LYS A 64 -13.77 4.75 -14.73
C LYS A 64 -14.58 5.77 -13.92
N SER A 65 -15.80 5.39 -13.50
CA SER A 65 -16.65 6.27 -12.71
C SER A 65 -16.11 6.45 -11.29
N HIS A 66 -15.55 5.41 -10.69
CA HIS A 66 -14.91 5.46 -9.37
C HIS A 66 -13.62 6.28 -9.41
N TYR A 67 -12.79 6.12 -10.44
CA TYR A 67 -11.63 6.97 -10.61
C TYR A 67 -12.00 8.46 -10.72
N ARG A 68 -13.04 8.79 -11.50
CA ARG A 68 -13.54 10.17 -11.59
C ARG A 68 -14.06 10.71 -10.25
N LYS A 69 -14.76 9.87 -9.45
CA LYS A 69 -15.18 10.24 -8.10
C LYS A 69 -13.96 10.52 -7.21
N TYR A 70 -12.95 9.67 -7.28
CA TYR A 70 -11.70 9.85 -6.56
C TYR A 70 -11.03 11.18 -6.94
N ALA A 71 -10.79 11.41 -8.23
CA ALA A 71 -10.16 12.65 -8.71
C ALA A 71 -10.95 13.91 -8.28
N ALA A 72 -12.29 13.85 -8.30
CA ALA A 72 -13.15 14.98 -7.93
C ALA A 72 -13.03 15.41 -6.45
N PHE A 73 -12.52 14.57 -5.55
CA PHE A 73 -12.23 14.98 -4.16
C PHE A 73 -11.11 16.03 -4.14
N PHE A 74 -10.13 15.93 -5.04
CA PHE A 74 -8.97 16.84 -5.10
C PHE A 74 -9.22 18.09 -5.92
N ASP A 75 -10.26 18.12 -6.76
CA ASP A 75 -10.69 19.34 -7.47
C ASP A 75 -11.27 20.39 -6.52
N LYS A 76 -11.69 19.97 -5.31
CA LYS A 76 -12.28 20.83 -4.29
C LYS A 76 -11.60 20.57 -2.93
N PRO A 77 -10.44 21.17 -2.65
CA PRO A 77 -9.65 20.90 -1.43
C PRO A 77 -10.46 20.99 -0.14
N LYS A 78 -11.41 21.94 -0.02
CA LYS A 78 -12.32 22.05 1.15
C LYS A 78 -13.21 20.81 1.40
N GLN A 79 -13.38 19.92 0.42
CA GLN A 79 -14.13 18.68 0.62
C GLN A 79 -13.31 17.60 1.33
N ILE A 80 -11.97 17.61 1.16
CA ILE A 80 -11.07 16.69 1.84
C ILE A 80 -10.94 17.06 3.32
N GLU A 81 -10.99 18.36 3.64
CA GLU A 81 -10.91 18.85 5.03
C GLU A 81 -12.17 18.50 5.86
N SER A 82 -13.28 18.12 5.21
CA SER A 82 -14.49 17.72 5.93
C SER A 82 -14.36 16.29 6.47
N PRO A 83 -14.36 16.10 7.81
CA PRO A 83 -14.20 14.78 8.44
C PRO A 83 -15.16 13.70 7.90
N GLY A 84 -16.36 14.07 7.48
CA GLY A 84 -17.36 13.15 6.95
C GLY A 84 -17.10 12.65 5.52
N ASN A 85 -16.19 13.29 4.76
CA ASN A 85 -15.88 12.92 3.38
C ASN A 85 -14.64 12.04 3.27
N VAL A 86 -13.69 12.14 4.19
CA VAL A 86 -12.45 11.38 4.17
C VAL A 86 -12.68 9.85 4.19
N PRO A 87 -13.58 9.30 5.00
CA PRO A 87 -13.90 7.87 4.95
C PRO A 87 -14.33 7.39 3.56
N LYS A 88 -15.12 8.22 2.84
CA LYS A 88 -15.57 7.91 1.47
C LYS A 88 -14.43 8.01 0.45
N LEU A 89 -13.52 8.97 0.62
CA LEU A 89 -12.32 9.12 -0.20
C LEU A 89 -11.45 7.87 -0.07
N VAL A 90 -11.15 7.45 1.16
CA VAL A 90 -10.32 6.29 1.47
C VAL A 90 -10.95 5.00 0.97
N ASP A 91 -12.25 4.79 1.20
CA ASP A 91 -12.99 3.63 0.67
C ASP A 91 -12.96 3.60 -0.86
N THR A 92 -13.22 4.74 -1.53
CA THR A 92 -13.16 4.84 -2.99
C THR A 92 -11.77 4.50 -3.53
N PHE A 93 -10.72 4.97 -2.87
CA PHE A 93 -9.33 4.68 -3.24
C PHE A 93 -9.01 3.19 -3.13
N TYR A 94 -9.27 2.58 -1.99
CA TYR A 94 -8.95 1.16 -1.78
C TYR A 94 -9.79 0.22 -2.67
N ASN A 95 -11.01 0.60 -3.04
CA ASN A 95 -11.78 -0.13 -4.04
C ASN A 95 -11.11 -0.12 -5.43
N LEU A 96 -10.32 0.91 -5.76
CA LEU A 96 -9.56 0.99 -7.02
C LEU A 96 -8.22 0.24 -6.97
N VAL A 97 -7.52 0.25 -5.82
CA VAL A 97 -6.10 -0.13 -5.78
C VAL A 97 -5.80 -1.42 -5.03
N THR A 98 -6.71 -1.96 -4.19
CA THR A 98 -6.41 -3.11 -3.32
C THR A 98 -5.82 -4.30 -4.09
N ASP A 99 -6.40 -4.73 -5.20
CA ASP A 99 -5.90 -5.88 -5.96
C ASP A 99 -4.56 -5.57 -6.64
N ILE A 100 -4.39 -4.32 -7.11
CA ILE A 100 -3.13 -3.87 -7.72
C ILE A 100 -2.02 -3.90 -6.66
N TYR A 101 -2.33 -3.47 -5.44
CA TYR A 101 -1.38 -3.50 -4.32
C TYR A 101 -1.07 -4.94 -3.91
N GLU A 102 -2.07 -5.82 -3.78
CA GLU A 102 -1.81 -7.24 -3.48
C GLU A 102 -0.91 -7.90 -4.53
N TRP A 103 -1.12 -7.58 -5.81
CA TRP A 103 -0.31 -8.11 -6.89
C TRP A 103 1.12 -7.56 -6.91
N GLY A 104 1.27 -6.25 -6.82
CA GLY A 104 2.56 -5.56 -6.99
C GLY A 104 3.38 -5.47 -5.71
N TRP A 105 2.72 -5.40 -4.57
CA TRP A 105 3.35 -5.15 -3.27
C TRP A 105 3.25 -6.36 -2.33
N GLY A 106 2.18 -7.13 -2.41
CA GLY A 106 1.85 -8.23 -1.52
C GLY A 106 0.72 -7.87 -0.57
N GLN A 107 0.61 -8.59 0.55
CA GLN A 107 -0.51 -8.44 1.47
C GLN A 107 -0.24 -7.46 2.64
N SER A 108 0.92 -6.85 2.67
CA SER A 108 1.34 -5.86 3.67
C SER A 108 1.59 -4.54 2.95
N PHE A 109 0.62 -3.62 3.01
CA PHE A 109 0.63 -2.36 2.26
C PHE A 109 1.40 -1.26 3.00
N HIS A 110 2.62 -1.54 3.39
CA HIS A 110 3.48 -0.59 4.09
C HIS A 110 4.93 -0.70 3.65
N PHE A 111 5.71 0.30 3.98
CA PHE A 111 7.16 0.30 3.78
C PHE A 111 7.88 -0.44 4.90
N SER A 112 9.14 -0.72 4.69
CA SER A 112 10.03 -1.27 5.69
C SER A 112 11.45 -0.78 5.44
N PRO A 113 12.29 -0.64 6.49
CA PRO A 113 13.70 -0.36 6.32
C PRO A 113 14.36 -1.49 5.55
N ALA A 114 15.15 -1.16 4.54
CA ALA A 114 15.93 -2.16 3.81
C ALA A 114 17.06 -2.72 4.70
N VAL A 115 17.22 -4.03 4.69
CA VAL A 115 18.23 -4.75 5.48
C VAL A 115 19.19 -5.47 4.54
N ALA A 116 20.50 -5.27 4.71
CA ALA A 116 21.50 -5.88 3.86
C ALA A 116 21.37 -7.43 3.83
N GLY A 117 21.32 -7.99 2.63
CA GLY A 117 21.22 -9.45 2.43
C GLY A 117 19.82 -10.05 2.64
N LYS A 118 18.81 -9.24 2.90
CA LYS A 118 17.42 -9.68 3.03
C LYS A 118 16.62 -9.37 1.77
N SER A 119 15.59 -10.18 1.53
CA SER A 119 14.57 -9.89 0.53
C SER A 119 13.54 -8.91 1.07
N ASN A 120 12.85 -8.17 0.19
CA ASN A 120 11.78 -7.26 0.58
C ASN A 120 10.74 -7.91 1.50
N ARG A 121 10.42 -9.19 1.27
CA ARG A 121 9.46 -9.94 2.09
C ARG A 121 9.99 -10.20 3.51
N GLU A 122 11.28 -10.49 3.65
CA GLU A 122 11.91 -10.65 4.96
C GLU A 122 12.01 -9.33 5.71
N GLU A 123 12.36 -8.24 5.00
CA GLU A 123 12.41 -6.89 5.56
C GLU A 123 11.05 -6.46 6.12
N THR A 124 9.99 -6.66 5.32
CA THR A 124 8.61 -6.40 5.72
C THR A 124 8.23 -7.19 6.97
N ARG A 125 8.51 -8.51 6.99
CA ARG A 125 8.23 -9.37 8.13
C ARG A 125 8.98 -8.93 9.39
N LEU A 126 10.26 -8.62 9.29
CA LEU A 126 11.06 -8.15 10.43
C LEU A 126 10.52 -6.83 11.00
N HIS A 127 10.01 -5.95 10.13
CA HIS A 127 9.40 -4.69 10.54
C HIS A 127 8.07 -4.90 11.27
N GLU A 128 7.28 -5.88 10.85
CA GLU A 128 6.05 -6.30 11.51
C GLU A 128 6.33 -7.00 12.86
N GLU A 129 7.28 -7.95 12.90
CA GLU A 129 7.69 -8.64 14.13
C GLU A 129 8.22 -7.66 15.18
N LYS A 130 8.91 -6.60 14.76
CA LYS A 130 9.37 -5.53 15.65
C LYS A 130 8.21 -4.82 16.38
N VAL A 131 7.04 -4.71 15.79
CA VAL A 131 5.85 -4.16 16.47
C VAL A 131 5.46 -5.05 17.64
N ALA A 132 5.48 -6.39 17.47
CA ALA A 132 5.21 -7.33 18.54
C ALA A 132 6.21 -7.21 19.69
N ASP A 133 7.51 -7.04 19.37
CA ASP A 133 8.57 -6.84 20.35
C ASP A 133 8.40 -5.52 21.13
N LEU A 134 8.09 -4.42 20.42
CA LEU A 134 7.85 -3.11 21.03
C LEU A 134 6.62 -3.12 21.95
N LEU A 135 5.56 -3.81 21.57
CA LEU A 135 4.38 -4.04 22.38
C LEU A 135 4.60 -5.04 23.52
N LYS A 136 5.73 -5.79 23.49
CA LYS A 136 6.05 -6.86 24.44
C LYS A 136 4.95 -7.93 24.50
N LEU A 137 4.42 -8.31 23.35
CA LEU A 137 3.28 -9.22 23.24
C LEU A 137 3.58 -10.61 23.83
N LYS A 138 2.55 -11.18 24.42
CA LYS A 138 2.57 -12.55 24.97
C LYS A 138 1.44 -13.37 24.39
N PRO A 139 1.61 -14.70 24.28
CA PRO A 139 0.56 -15.58 23.82
C PRO A 139 -0.79 -15.36 24.55
N GLY A 140 -1.88 -15.35 23.77
CA GLY A 140 -3.24 -15.21 24.29
C GLY A 140 -3.68 -13.77 24.60
N GLN A 141 -2.81 -12.76 24.50
CA GLN A 141 -3.21 -11.36 24.65
C GLN A 141 -4.11 -10.91 23.49
N ARG A 142 -5.03 -10.00 23.78
CA ARG A 142 -5.93 -9.36 22.80
C ARG A 142 -5.31 -8.06 22.30
N VAL A 143 -5.05 -7.99 21.00
CA VAL A 143 -4.36 -6.86 20.36
C VAL A 143 -5.23 -6.27 19.26
N LEU A 144 -5.24 -4.95 19.13
CA LEU A 144 -5.96 -4.24 18.08
C LEU A 144 -5.00 -3.80 16.97
N ASP A 145 -5.35 -4.14 15.72
CA ASP A 145 -4.72 -3.64 14.49
C ASP A 145 -5.58 -2.52 13.90
N VAL A 146 -5.12 -1.28 14.04
CA VAL A 146 -5.86 -0.06 13.65
C VAL A 146 -5.58 0.26 12.18
N GLY A 147 -6.50 -0.10 11.30
CA GLY A 147 -6.33 0.02 9.85
C GLY A 147 -5.64 -1.19 9.23
N CYS A 148 -6.14 -2.38 9.53
CA CYS A 148 -5.51 -3.66 9.18
C CYS A 148 -5.44 -3.97 7.67
N GLY A 149 -6.12 -3.23 6.80
CA GLY A 149 -6.17 -3.49 5.38
C GLY A 149 -6.58 -4.94 5.06
N VAL A 150 -5.80 -5.64 4.22
CA VAL A 150 -6.01 -7.06 3.90
C VAL A 150 -5.33 -8.00 4.91
N GLY A 151 -4.88 -7.50 6.06
CA GLY A 151 -4.40 -8.26 7.21
C GLY A 151 -3.01 -8.87 7.08
N GLY A 152 -2.13 -8.32 6.23
CA GLY A 152 -0.73 -8.80 6.11
C GLY A 152 0.01 -8.74 7.43
N PRO A 153 0.20 -7.54 8.03
CA PRO A 153 0.86 -7.36 9.32
C PRO A 153 0.22 -8.17 10.44
N MET A 154 -1.12 -8.17 10.50
CA MET A 154 -1.88 -8.94 11.48
C MET A 154 -1.45 -10.41 11.51
N ARG A 155 -1.36 -11.06 10.36
CA ARG A 155 -0.96 -12.47 10.26
C ARG A 155 0.48 -12.70 10.70
N ALA A 156 1.41 -11.83 10.32
CA ALA A 156 2.81 -11.94 10.72
C ALA A 156 2.97 -11.78 12.23
N ILE A 157 2.34 -10.76 12.81
CA ILE A 157 2.38 -10.47 14.25
C ILE A 157 1.70 -11.58 15.05
N ALA A 158 0.52 -12.08 14.61
CA ALA A 158 -0.18 -13.19 15.28
C ALA A 158 0.64 -14.48 15.26
N ALA A 159 1.24 -14.83 14.12
CA ALA A 159 2.09 -16.01 13.99
C ALA A 159 3.33 -15.94 14.89
N TYR A 160 3.94 -14.76 14.99
CA TYR A 160 5.13 -14.53 15.80
C TYR A 160 4.84 -14.51 17.30
N SER A 161 3.81 -13.77 17.73
CA SER A 161 3.51 -13.52 19.15
C SER A 161 2.54 -14.53 19.77
N GLN A 162 1.79 -15.29 18.97
CA GLN A 162 0.68 -16.14 19.38
C GLN A 162 -0.42 -15.37 20.14
N SER A 163 -0.59 -14.07 19.79
CA SER A 163 -1.64 -13.21 20.34
C SER A 163 -2.89 -13.25 19.45
N HIS A 164 -4.05 -12.98 20.03
CA HIS A 164 -5.30 -12.77 19.28
C HIS A 164 -5.37 -11.35 18.78
N ILE A 165 -5.42 -11.17 17.46
CA ILE A 165 -5.44 -9.85 16.83
C ILE A 165 -6.81 -9.60 16.21
N THR A 166 -7.45 -8.51 16.64
CA THR A 166 -8.66 -7.97 16.02
C THR A 166 -8.27 -6.78 15.16
N GLY A 167 -8.46 -6.86 13.84
CA GLY A 167 -8.21 -5.77 12.92
C GLY A 167 -9.47 -5.00 12.60
N ILE A 168 -9.35 -3.68 12.47
CA ILE A 168 -10.42 -2.81 11.98
C ILE A 168 -9.99 -2.14 10.67
N THR A 169 -10.86 -2.17 9.65
CA THR A 169 -10.66 -1.46 8.38
C THR A 169 -12.02 -0.98 7.86
N ILE A 170 -12.01 0.14 7.13
CA ILE A 170 -13.24 0.80 6.67
C ILE A 170 -13.82 0.15 5.40
N ASN A 171 -13.02 -0.59 4.65
CA ASN A 171 -13.38 -1.11 3.35
C ASN A 171 -13.85 -2.57 3.44
N ASP A 172 -15.11 -2.83 3.08
CA ASP A 172 -15.72 -4.17 3.13
C ASP A 172 -15.01 -5.20 2.25
N TYR A 173 -14.46 -4.77 1.12
CA TYR A 173 -13.69 -5.65 0.25
C TYR A 173 -12.40 -6.11 0.93
N GLN A 174 -11.69 -5.20 1.60
CA GLN A 174 -10.51 -5.55 2.38
C GLN A 174 -10.85 -6.51 3.52
N VAL A 175 -12.00 -6.35 4.20
CA VAL A 175 -12.48 -7.30 5.22
C VAL A 175 -12.63 -8.69 4.64
N ALA A 176 -13.32 -8.81 3.51
CA ALA A 176 -13.51 -10.11 2.84
C ALA A 176 -12.17 -10.75 2.42
N ARG A 177 -11.25 -9.94 1.86
CA ARG A 177 -9.90 -10.37 1.48
C ARG A 177 -9.10 -10.84 2.70
N ALA A 178 -9.07 -10.04 3.78
CA ALA A 178 -8.34 -10.37 5.00
C ALA A 178 -8.83 -11.69 5.63
N ARG A 179 -10.15 -11.89 5.73
CA ARG A 179 -10.73 -13.15 6.23
C ARG A 179 -10.34 -14.35 5.36
N SER A 180 -10.37 -14.20 4.03
CA SER A 180 -9.93 -15.24 3.10
C SER A 180 -8.45 -15.57 3.29
N HIS A 181 -7.58 -14.56 3.45
CA HIS A 181 -6.15 -14.75 3.68
C HIS A 181 -5.86 -15.37 5.05
N ASN A 182 -6.56 -14.96 6.12
CA ASN A 182 -6.43 -15.53 7.45
C ASN A 182 -6.74 -17.03 7.44
N LYS A 183 -7.85 -17.42 6.79
CA LYS A 183 -8.23 -18.83 6.61
C LYS A 183 -7.20 -19.62 5.80
N LYS A 184 -6.71 -19.06 4.66
CA LYS A 184 -5.66 -19.70 3.84
C LYS A 184 -4.35 -19.89 4.59
N ALA A 185 -4.04 -19.00 5.54
CA ALA A 185 -2.86 -19.08 6.39
C ALA A 185 -3.07 -19.94 7.65
N HIS A 186 -4.27 -20.48 7.86
CA HIS A 186 -4.65 -21.19 9.09
C HIS A 186 -4.47 -20.36 10.37
N LEU A 187 -4.70 -19.04 10.27
CA LEU A 187 -4.59 -18.07 11.36
C LEU A 187 -5.94 -17.43 11.72
N ASP A 188 -7.03 -17.92 11.16
CA ASP A 188 -8.39 -17.44 11.42
C ASP A 188 -8.84 -17.62 12.87
N HIS A 189 -8.19 -18.52 13.63
CA HIS A 189 -8.39 -18.68 15.06
C HIS A 189 -7.67 -17.60 15.92
N LEU A 190 -6.67 -16.90 15.37
CA LEU A 190 -5.95 -15.80 16.04
C LEU A 190 -6.26 -14.43 15.43
N CYS A 191 -6.80 -14.37 14.21
CA CYS A 191 -6.97 -13.13 13.45
C CYS A 191 -8.45 -12.92 13.09
N GLU A 192 -9.07 -11.93 13.71
CA GLU A 192 -10.42 -11.49 13.42
C GLU A 192 -10.41 -10.13 12.71
N VAL A 193 -11.35 -9.88 11.80
CA VAL A 193 -11.43 -8.59 11.08
C VAL A 193 -12.85 -8.05 11.11
N VAL A 194 -12.96 -6.77 11.49
CA VAL A 194 -14.21 -6.01 11.62
C VAL A 194 -14.20 -4.87 10.60
N CYS A 195 -15.33 -4.67 9.90
CA CYS A 195 -15.54 -3.47 9.12
C CYS A 195 -15.94 -2.32 10.04
N GLY A 196 -15.22 -1.20 9.99
CA GLY A 196 -15.51 -0.06 10.83
C GLY A 196 -14.56 1.11 10.64
N ASN A 197 -14.99 2.25 11.19
CA ASN A 197 -14.20 3.47 11.19
C ASN A 197 -13.36 3.53 12.48
N PHE A 198 -12.06 3.65 12.36
CA PHE A 198 -11.15 3.72 13.52
C PHE A 198 -11.31 5.01 14.35
N MET A 199 -12.01 6.04 13.85
CA MET A 199 -12.38 7.22 14.64
C MET A 199 -13.58 6.99 15.57
N THR A 200 -14.30 5.87 15.41
CA THR A 200 -15.46 5.50 16.24
C THR A 200 -15.54 3.97 16.29
N MET A 201 -14.69 3.37 17.11
CA MET A 201 -14.51 1.91 17.12
C MET A 201 -15.65 1.20 17.87
N PRO A 202 -16.19 0.09 17.34
CA PRO A 202 -17.26 -0.69 17.97
C PRO A 202 -16.72 -1.61 19.06
N PHE A 203 -15.81 -1.15 19.90
CA PHE A 203 -15.18 -1.91 20.96
C PHE A 203 -15.42 -1.26 22.32
N GLU A 204 -15.48 -2.07 23.36
CA GLU A 204 -15.63 -1.61 24.74
C GLU A 204 -14.34 -0.93 25.24
N ASP A 205 -14.51 -0.05 26.22
CA ASP A 205 -13.40 0.59 26.91
C ASP A 205 -12.51 -0.47 27.58
N ASN A 206 -11.22 -0.24 27.59
CA ASN A 206 -10.24 -1.10 28.29
C ASN A 206 -10.33 -2.60 27.89
N SER A 207 -10.58 -2.89 26.60
CA SER A 207 -10.78 -4.26 26.10
C SER A 207 -9.53 -4.90 25.50
N PHE A 208 -8.50 -4.11 25.18
CA PHE A 208 -7.28 -4.60 24.52
C PHE A 208 -6.04 -4.48 25.40
N ASP A 209 -5.15 -5.50 25.32
CA ASP A 209 -3.87 -5.58 26.02
C ASP A 209 -2.74 -4.84 25.27
N GLY A 210 -2.98 -4.45 24.04
CA GLY A 210 -2.08 -3.67 23.19
C GLY A 210 -2.77 -3.25 21.90
N ALA A 211 -2.26 -2.24 21.25
CA ALA A 211 -2.73 -1.80 19.93
C ALA A 211 -1.56 -1.37 19.05
N TYR A 212 -1.73 -1.48 17.74
CA TYR A 212 -0.78 -0.94 16.79
C TYR A 212 -1.48 -0.39 15.55
N SER A 213 -0.77 0.48 14.83
CA SER A 213 -1.11 0.94 13.51
C SER A 213 0.15 0.98 12.64
N ILE A 214 0.05 0.48 11.42
CA ILE A 214 1.16 0.52 10.47
C ILE A 214 0.72 1.30 9.24
N GLU A 215 1.15 2.55 9.13
CA GLU A 215 0.93 3.43 7.98
C GLU A 215 -0.58 3.58 7.59
N ALA A 216 -1.48 3.57 8.59
CA ALA A 216 -2.92 3.63 8.33
C ALA A 216 -3.58 4.89 8.88
N THR A 217 -3.15 5.38 10.03
CA THR A 217 -3.76 6.53 10.72
C THR A 217 -3.49 7.87 10.03
N CYS A 218 -2.54 7.91 9.09
CA CYS A 218 -2.33 9.04 8.17
C CYS A 218 -3.57 9.37 7.31
N HIS A 219 -4.48 8.41 7.12
CA HIS A 219 -5.76 8.64 6.44
C HIS A 219 -6.82 9.34 7.31
N ALA A 220 -6.55 9.55 8.60
CA ALA A 220 -7.52 10.20 9.48
C ALA A 220 -7.59 11.72 9.20
N PRO A 221 -8.78 12.29 9.01
CA PRO A 221 -8.93 13.75 8.94
C PRO A 221 -8.56 14.43 10.26
N VAL A 222 -8.88 13.79 11.38
CA VAL A 222 -8.57 14.24 12.74
C VAL A 222 -7.84 13.11 13.48
N LEU A 223 -6.51 13.15 13.50
CA LEU A 223 -5.69 12.11 14.15
C LEU A 223 -5.94 12.03 15.66
N GLN A 224 -6.28 13.17 16.28
CA GLN A 224 -6.64 13.24 17.69
C GLN A 224 -7.80 12.29 18.04
N ASP A 225 -8.81 12.19 17.18
CA ASP A 225 -9.98 11.33 17.41
C ASP A 225 -9.59 9.85 17.36
N VAL A 226 -8.68 9.48 16.44
CA VAL A 226 -8.17 8.10 16.35
C VAL A 226 -7.38 7.74 17.60
N TYR A 227 -6.47 8.62 18.04
CA TYR A 227 -5.66 8.36 19.22
C TYR A 227 -6.49 8.34 20.50
N ALA A 228 -7.54 9.17 20.59
CA ALA A 228 -8.50 9.11 21.68
C ALA A 228 -9.27 7.78 21.72
N GLU A 229 -9.71 7.26 20.56
CA GLU A 229 -10.37 5.95 20.47
C GLU A 229 -9.41 4.81 20.82
N VAL A 230 -8.17 4.82 20.32
CA VAL A 230 -7.14 3.83 20.71
C VAL A 230 -6.89 3.90 22.23
N PHE A 231 -6.78 5.12 22.79
CA PHE A 231 -6.64 5.30 24.23
C PHE A 231 -7.82 4.74 25.01
N ARG A 232 -9.04 4.97 24.54
CA ARG A 232 -10.27 4.48 25.18
C ARG A 232 -10.29 2.96 25.27
N VAL A 233 -10.01 2.27 24.16
CA VAL A 233 -10.11 0.80 24.07
C VAL A 233 -8.95 0.05 24.70
N LEU A 234 -7.81 0.69 24.92
CA LEU A 234 -6.65 0.08 25.59
C LEU A 234 -6.88 -0.01 27.11
N LYS A 235 -6.42 -1.10 27.71
CA LYS A 235 -6.34 -1.23 29.18
C LYS A 235 -5.29 -0.28 29.76
N PRO A 236 -5.46 0.22 30.99
CA PRO A 236 -4.40 0.93 31.70
C PRO A 236 -3.09 0.15 31.73
N GLY A 237 -1.97 0.82 31.55
CA GLY A 237 -0.64 0.22 31.46
C GLY A 237 -0.26 -0.36 30.09
N SER A 238 -1.22 -0.53 29.18
CA SER A 238 -1.00 -1.10 27.85
C SER A 238 -0.28 -0.14 26.90
N LEU A 239 0.35 -0.73 25.88
CA LEU A 239 1.14 0.00 24.88
C LEU A 239 0.38 0.15 23.56
N TYR A 240 0.63 1.28 22.90
CA TYR A 240 0.28 1.55 21.51
C TYR A 240 1.55 1.82 20.71
N VAL A 241 1.72 1.13 19.58
CA VAL A 241 2.83 1.34 18.65
C VAL A 241 2.26 1.78 17.30
N THR A 242 2.77 2.89 16.76
CA THR A 242 2.36 3.32 15.42
C THR A 242 3.56 3.71 14.56
N TYR A 243 3.47 3.41 13.27
CA TYR A 243 4.30 3.97 12.22
C TYR A 243 3.46 4.96 11.42
N GLU A 244 3.88 6.24 11.46
CA GLU A 244 3.15 7.34 10.85
C GLU A 244 3.84 7.88 9.60
N TRP A 245 3.04 8.28 8.64
CA TRP A 245 3.49 9.09 7.51
C TRP A 245 3.55 10.54 7.93
N VAL A 246 4.75 11.13 7.82
CA VAL A 246 5.00 12.50 8.32
C VAL A 246 5.85 13.32 7.36
N THR A 247 5.69 14.63 7.44
CA THR A 247 6.72 15.56 6.94
C THR A 247 7.83 15.67 7.98
N THR A 248 9.08 15.67 7.51
CA THR A 248 10.29 15.70 8.35
C THR A 248 10.74 17.14 8.64
N PRO A 249 11.78 17.35 9.48
CA PRO A 249 12.38 18.68 9.68
C PRO A 249 12.94 19.35 8.40
N GLN A 250 13.18 18.58 7.34
CA GLN A 250 13.68 19.09 6.06
C GLN A 250 12.57 19.70 5.20
N PHE A 251 11.30 19.41 5.48
CA PHE A 251 10.18 20.00 4.75
C PHE A 251 10.09 21.51 5.01
N ARG A 252 9.89 22.27 3.94
CA ARG A 252 9.75 23.72 3.97
C ARG A 252 8.51 24.11 3.17
N ALA A 253 7.53 24.70 3.85
CA ALA A 253 6.27 25.14 3.23
C ALA A 253 6.44 26.32 2.27
N ASP A 254 7.56 27.05 2.36
CA ASP A 254 7.93 28.15 1.44
C ASP A 254 8.67 27.66 0.18
N ASN A 255 8.98 26.36 0.08
CA ASN A 255 9.61 25.77 -1.09
C ASN A 255 8.53 25.09 -1.97
N ALA A 256 8.30 25.63 -3.15
CA ALA A 256 7.29 25.14 -4.09
C ALA A 256 7.48 23.66 -4.50
N GLU A 257 8.74 23.22 -4.66
CA GLU A 257 9.05 21.81 -4.97
C GLU A 257 8.68 20.88 -3.82
N HIS A 258 8.96 21.27 -2.57
CA HIS A 258 8.57 20.48 -1.40
C HIS A 258 7.05 20.34 -1.28
N VAL A 259 6.33 21.45 -1.51
CA VAL A 259 4.86 21.47 -1.49
C VAL A 259 4.29 20.60 -2.60
N GLU A 260 4.83 20.68 -3.83
CA GLU A 260 4.41 19.83 -4.95
C GLU A 260 4.59 18.33 -4.64
N ILE A 261 5.74 17.95 -4.08
CA ILE A 261 6.02 16.55 -3.71
C ILE A 261 5.02 16.05 -2.66
N ILE A 262 4.80 16.80 -1.59
CA ILE A 262 3.87 16.40 -0.52
C ILE A 262 2.44 16.33 -1.04
N HIS A 263 1.95 17.32 -1.78
CA HIS A 263 0.63 17.26 -2.40
C HIS A 263 0.49 16.08 -3.37
N GLY A 264 1.55 15.74 -4.11
CA GLY A 264 1.56 14.57 -5.00
C GLY A 264 1.44 13.25 -4.22
N ILE A 265 2.06 13.14 -3.05
CA ILE A 265 1.90 12.00 -2.12
C ILE A 265 0.47 11.96 -1.57
N GLU A 266 -0.03 13.07 -1.05
CA GLU A 266 -1.40 13.17 -0.50
C GLU A 266 -2.45 12.78 -1.53
N HIS A 267 -2.35 13.35 -2.74
CA HIS A 267 -3.26 13.03 -3.83
C HIS A 267 -3.18 11.57 -4.27
N GLY A 268 -1.98 11.01 -4.33
CA GLY A 268 -1.75 9.67 -4.86
C GLY A 268 -2.10 8.54 -3.89
N ASP A 269 -2.18 8.84 -2.59
CA ASP A 269 -2.45 7.88 -1.51
C ASP A 269 -3.72 8.19 -0.70
N ALA A 270 -4.61 9.05 -1.22
CA ALA A 270 -5.88 9.41 -0.58
C ALA A 270 -5.73 9.97 0.84
N LEU A 271 -4.75 10.87 1.04
CA LEU A 271 -4.50 11.48 2.34
C LEU A 271 -5.20 12.83 2.46
N PRO A 272 -5.83 13.14 3.61
CA PRO A 272 -6.47 14.43 3.85
C PRO A 272 -5.48 15.57 4.14
N GLY A 273 -4.23 15.24 4.39
CA GLY A 273 -3.13 16.13 4.71
C GLY A 273 -2.11 15.45 5.62
N LEU A 274 -0.83 15.56 5.28
CA LEU A 274 0.26 15.00 6.08
C LEU A 274 0.56 15.92 7.28
N ARG A 275 0.77 15.30 8.42
CA ARG A 275 1.21 15.97 9.64
C ARG A 275 2.71 16.00 9.73
N SER A 276 3.26 16.96 10.46
CA SER A 276 4.67 16.97 10.77
C SER A 276 5.03 15.92 11.84
N TYR A 277 6.26 15.50 11.87
CA TYR A 277 6.78 14.57 12.87
C TYR A 277 6.57 15.04 14.32
N LYS A 278 6.54 16.37 14.58
CA LYS A 278 6.26 16.93 15.90
C LYS A 278 4.80 16.81 16.28
N GLU A 279 3.90 17.10 15.33
CA GLU A 279 2.46 17.10 15.59
C GLU A 279 1.96 15.74 16.04
N VAL A 280 2.46 14.63 15.45
CA VAL A 280 1.98 13.29 15.81
C VAL A 280 2.32 12.94 17.26
N GLY A 281 3.49 13.30 17.76
CA GLY A 281 3.87 13.11 19.16
C GLY A 281 3.08 14.01 20.12
N GLU A 282 2.80 15.25 19.75
CA GLU A 282 1.97 16.19 20.53
C GLU A 282 0.51 15.73 20.60
N ILE A 283 -0.05 15.25 19.49
CA ILE A 283 -1.40 14.69 19.43
C ILE A 283 -1.51 13.45 20.32
N ALA A 284 -0.50 12.58 20.35
CA ALA A 284 -0.49 11.42 21.23
C ALA A 284 -0.53 11.83 22.71
N LYS A 285 0.25 12.84 23.10
CA LYS A 285 0.24 13.40 24.45
C LYS A 285 -1.11 14.04 24.80
N ALA A 286 -1.69 14.78 23.86
CA ALA A 286 -3.00 15.42 24.03
C ALA A 286 -4.14 14.41 24.19
N ALA A 287 -4.03 13.22 23.56
CA ALA A 287 -4.96 12.10 23.75
C ALA A 287 -4.81 11.39 25.11
N GLY A 288 -3.81 11.76 25.92
CA GLY A 288 -3.56 11.20 27.25
C GLY A 288 -2.44 10.17 27.32
N PHE A 289 -1.76 9.86 26.21
CA PHE A 289 -0.65 8.93 26.21
C PHE A 289 0.63 9.47 26.82
N GLN A 290 1.36 8.61 27.50
CA GLN A 290 2.78 8.81 27.79
C GLN A 290 3.58 8.33 26.57
N VAL A 291 4.23 9.24 25.86
CA VAL A 291 5.13 8.90 24.74
C VAL A 291 6.45 8.41 25.32
N LEU A 292 6.79 7.14 25.01
CA LEU A 292 8.01 6.47 25.49
C LEU A 292 9.13 6.50 24.46
N GLU A 293 8.77 6.44 23.17
CA GLU A 293 9.70 6.49 22.04
C GLU A 293 9.07 7.31 20.92
N ASP A 294 9.86 8.18 20.31
CA ASP A 294 9.48 9.09 19.24
C ASP A 294 10.70 9.26 18.34
N ARG A 295 10.74 8.54 17.22
CA ARG A 295 11.87 8.59 16.28
C ARG A 295 11.51 8.09 14.89
N ASP A 296 12.26 8.56 13.91
CA ASP A 296 12.11 8.14 12.52
C ASP A 296 13.01 6.93 12.21
N LEU A 297 12.41 5.83 11.76
CA LEU A 297 13.12 4.60 11.36
C LEU A 297 13.68 4.68 9.93
N ALA A 298 13.29 5.68 9.14
CA ALA A 298 13.81 5.90 7.79
C ALA A 298 15.16 6.62 7.78
N LEU A 299 15.60 7.20 8.91
CA LEU A 299 16.87 7.91 9.00
C LEU A 299 18.07 6.96 9.01
N PRO A 300 19.26 7.42 8.57
CA PRO A 300 20.49 6.64 8.68
C PRO A 300 20.71 6.07 10.09
N PRO A 301 21.21 4.82 10.22
CA PRO A 301 21.84 4.00 9.21
C PRO A 301 20.90 3.16 8.33
N ALA A 302 19.58 3.39 8.38
CA ALA A 302 18.64 2.69 7.53
C ALA A 302 18.93 2.91 6.04
N HIS A 303 18.76 1.85 5.25
CA HIS A 303 18.88 1.97 3.81
C HIS A 303 17.63 2.64 3.20
N PRO A 304 17.76 3.33 2.06
CA PRO A 304 16.66 4.03 1.43
C PRO A 304 15.46 3.13 1.12
N TRP A 305 14.33 3.34 1.81
CA TRP A 305 13.09 2.59 1.65
C TRP A 305 12.45 2.77 0.27
N TRP A 306 12.67 3.92 -0.36
CA TRP A 306 12.11 4.26 -1.68
C TRP A 306 12.78 3.54 -2.87
N LYS A 307 13.86 2.81 -2.67
CA LYS A 307 14.55 2.07 -3.76
C LYS A 307 13.63 1.14 -4.53
N ARG A 308 12.69 0.48 -3.83
CA ARG A 308 11.74 -0.46 -4.46
C ARG A 308 10.69 0.24 -5.34
N LEU A 309 10.49 1.55 -5.17
CA LEU A 309 9.58 2.35 -5.99
C LEU A 309 10.21 2.80 -7.31
N LYS A 310 11.55 2.79 -7.41
CA LYS A 310 12.25 3.25 -8.60
C LYS A 310 12.00 2.31 -9.78
N MET A 311 11.08 2.73 -10.65
CA MET A 311 10.83 2.05 -11.92
C MET A 311 11.61 2.75 -13.03
N GLY A 312 12.37 1.97 -13.83
CA GLY A 312 13.04 2.51 -15.01
C GLY A 312 12.04 3.03 -16.05
N ARG A 313 12.36 4.13 -16.74
CA ARG A 313 11.49 4.74 -17.78
C ARG A 313 11.02 3.71 -18.81
N LEU A 314 11.89 2.80 -19.25
CA LEU A 314 11.55 1.77 -20.22
C LEU A 314 10.48 0.80 -19.68
N SER A 315 10.59 0.40 -18.43
CA SER A 315 9.57 -0.44 -17.76
C SER A 315 8.24 0.26 -17.64
N TYR A 316 8.24 1.55 -17.34
CA TYR A 316 7.02 2.36 -17.33
C TYR A 316 6.34 2.38 -18.69
N TYR A 317 7.04 2.79 -19.76
CA TYR A 317 6.45 2.88 -21.10
C TYR A 317 5.95 1.52 -21.60
N ARG A 318 6.69 0.46 -21.32
CA ARG A 318 6.25 -0.91 -21.65
C ARG A 318 4.94 -1.25 -20.94
N ASN A 319 4.85 -1.02 -19.62
CA ASN A 319 3.67 -1.34 -18.83
C ASN A 319 2.47 -0.47 -19.25
N HIS A 320 2.71 0.81 -19.47
CA HIS A 320 1.69 1.74 -19.94
C HIS A 320 1.12 1.31 -21.31
N LEU A 321 1.99 0.97 -22.27
CA LEU A 321 1.58 0.50 -23.59
C LEU A 321 0.76 -0.80 -23.50
N VAL A 322 1.20 -1.76 -22.68
CA VAL A 322 0.47 -3.04 -22.47
C VAL A 322 -0.91 -2.77 -21.88
N ILE A 323 -1.00 -1.96 -20.83
CA ILE A 323 -2.28 -1.64 -20.19
C ILE A 323 -3.20 -0.87 -21.12
N ALA A 324 -2.68 0.10 -21.89
CA ALA A 324 -3.43 0.85 -22.89
C ALA A 324 -3.97 -0.06 -24.00
N LEU A 325 -3.15 -0.99 -24.50
CA LEU A 325 -3.57 -1.98 -25.51
C LEU A 325 -4.65 -2.93 -24.96
N LEU A 326 -4.49 -3.44 -23.75
CA LEU A 326 -5.49 -4.29 -23.11
C LEU A 326 -6.83 -3.54 -22.90
N SER A 327 -6.76 -2.26 -22.54
CA SER A 327 -7.95 -1.41 -22.40
C SER A 327 -8.61 -1.14 -23.77
N PHE A 328 -7.82 -0.86 -24.81
CA PHE A 328 -8.31 -0.66 -26.17
C PHE A 328 -9.00 -1.93 -26.72
N LEU A 329 -8.44 -3.10 -26.47
CA LEU A 329 -9.02 -4.40 -26.87
C LEU A 329 -10.23 -4.81 -26.00
N GLY A 330 -10.64 -4.01 -25.03
CA GLY A 330 -11.72 -4.33 -24.11
C GLY A 330 -11.41 -5.49 -23.15
N ILE A 331 -10.15 -5.90 -23.03
CA ILE A 331 -9.69 -6.94 -22.08
C ILE A 331 -9.57 -6.35 -20.68
N ALA A 332 -8.99 -5.16 -20.55
CA ALA A 332 -8.95 -4.39 -19.30
C ALA A 332 -10.09 -3.36 -19.23
N PRO A 333 -10.57 -2.99 -18.03
CA PRO A 333 -11.60 -1.97 -17.84
C PRO A 333 -11.19 -0.60 -18.36
N GLN A 334 -12.17 0.20 -18.78
CA GLN A 334 -11.92 1.63 -19.00
C GLN A 334 -11.60 2.31 -17.67
N GLY A 335 -10.57 3.16 -17.66
CA GLY A 335 -10.08 3.87 -16.46
C GLY A 335 -8.88 3.20 -15.78
N VAL A 336 -8.55 1.94 -16.13
CA VAL A 336 -7.34 1.29 -15.58
C VAL A 336 -6.05 2.01 -15.98
N VAL A 337 -6.03 2.65 -17.15
CA VAL A 337 -4.89 3.48 -17.60
C VAL A 337 -4.71 4.68 -16.68
N ASP A 338 -5.82 5.35 -16.32
CA ASP A 338 -5.81 6.49 -15.41
C ASP A 338 -5.30 6.10 -14.01
N VAL A 339 -5.76 4.95 -13.50
CA VAL A 339 -5.27 4.40 -12.22
C VAL A 339 -3.78 4.07 -12.28
N HIS A 340 -3.32 3.42 -13.35
CA HIS A 340 -1.89 3.13 -13.55
C HIS A 340 -1.04 4.40 -13.58
N GLU A 341 -1.50 5.43 -14.26
CA GLU A 341 -0.78 6.71 -14.34
C GLU A 341 -0.75 7.43 -12.99
N MET A 342 -1.86 7.41 -12.25
CA MET A 342 -1.94 7.92 -10.88
C MET A 342 -0.90 7.23 -9.99
N LEU A 343 -0.89 5.90 -9.94
CA LEU A 343 0.04 5.13 -9.10
C LEU A 343 1.51 5.35 -9.49
N PHE A 344 1.78 5.52 -10.79
CA PHE A 344 3.14 5.83 -11.23
C PHE A 344 3.59 7.22 -10.76
N LYS A 345 2.75 8.25 -10.90
CA LYS A 345 3.03 9.60 -10.39
C LYS A 345 3.25 9.59 -8.88
N THR A 346 2.41 8.84 -8.15
CA THR A 346 2.55 8.62 -6.71
C THR A 346 3.92 8.05 -6.35
N ALA A 347 4.34 6.99 -7.04
CA ALA A 347 5.65 6.37 -6.82
C ALA A 347 6.81 7.35 -7.10
N LEU A 348 6.67 8.28 -8.06
CA LEU A 348 7.65 9.34 -8.31
C LEU A 348 7.71 10.33 -7.15
N HIS A 349 6.55 10.81 -6.65
CA HIS A 349 6.51 11.76 -5.53
C HIS A 349 7.03 11.12 -4.24
N LEU A 350 6.65 9.87 -3.93
CA LEU A 350 7.20 9.11 -2.80
C LEU A 350 8.73 8.95 -2.90
N THR A 351 9.22 8.60 -4.10
CA THR A 351 10.67 8.49 -4.33
C THR A 351 11.37 9.83 -4.08
N ARG A 352 10.85 10.93 -4.63
CA ARG A 352 11.41 12.27 -4.43
C ARG A 352 11.31 12.71 -2.98
N GLY A 353 10.19 12.43 -2.29
CA GLY A 353 10.02 12.71 -0.86
C GLY A 353 11.09 12.03 0.00
N GLY A 354 11.41 10.76 -0.34
CA GLY A 354 12.49 10.03 0.31
C GLY A 354 13.89 10.56 -0.06
N GLU A 355 14.16 10.86 -1.34
CA GLU A 355 15.44 11.39 -1.80
C GLU A 355 15.78 12.76 -1.23
N THR A 356 14.79 13.63 -1.11
CA THR A 356 14.94 14.96 -0.52
C THR A 356 14.91 14.94 1.00
N GLY A 357 14.47 13.80 1.58
CA GLY A 357 14.36 13.63 3.03
C GLY A 357 13.22 14.42 3.67
N ILE A 358 12.29 14.99 2.89
CA ILE A 358 11.18 15.81 3.39
C ILE A 358 9.98 14.98 3.88
N PHE A 359 9.97 13.69 3.57
CA PHE A 359 8.90 12.75 3.89
C PHE A 359 9.46 11.46 4.49
N SER A 360 8.80 10.95 5.52
CA SER A 360 9.05 9.62 6.07
C SER A 360 7.74 8.84 6.24
N PRO A 361 7.68 7.57 5.80
CA PRO A 361 6.53 6.71 6.07
C PRO A 361 6.67 5.91 7.38
N MET A 362 7.79 6.01 8.09
CA MET A 362 8.14 5.13 9.20
C MET A 362 8.53 5.89 10.47
N HIS A 363 7.78 6.97 10.77
CA HIS A 363 7.96 7.67 12.04
C HIS A 363 7.32 6.86 13.16
N LEU A 364 8.15 6.28 14.02
CA LEU A 364 7.74 5.42 15.13
C LEU A 364 7.32 6.24 16.34
N LEU A 365 6.14 5.95 16.87
CA LEU A 365 5.75 6.28 18.24
C LEU A 365 5.51 5.01 19.04
N VAL A 366 6.05 4.96 20.26
CA VAL A 366 5.66 3.98 21.29
C VAL A 366 5.03 4.75 22.44
N CYS A 367 3.76 4.47 22.67
CA CYS A 367 2.93 5.18 23.63
C CYS A 367 2.43 4.22 24.72
N ARG A 368 2.26 4.72 25.94
CA ARG A 368 1.64 3.97 27.05
C ARG A 368 0.37 4.68 27.50
N LYS A 369 -0.70 3.95 27.68
CA LYS A 369 -1.83 4.41 28.48
C LYS A 369 -1.44 4.31 29.96
N PRO A 370 -1.45 5.43 30.74
CA PRO A 370 -1.12 5.40 32.16
C PRO A 370 -2.03 4.49 33.01
#